data_a5c397fa0bae501616f7aefa7018e0aa
#
_entry.id   a5c397fa0bae501616f7aefa7018e0aa
#
_cell.length_a   1.000
_cell.length_b   1.000
_cell.length_c   1.000
_cell.angle_alpha   90.00
_cell.angle_beta   90.00
_cell.angle_gamma   90.00
#
_symmetry.space_group_name_H-M   'P 1'
#
loop_
_entity.id
_entity.type
_entity.pdbx_description
1 polymer ?
#
loop_
_entity_poly.entity_id
_entity_poly.type
_entity_poly.pdbx_seq_one_letter_code
_entity_poly.pdbx_strand_id
1 'polypeptide(L)'
;GVINCNQLSMNKQALNMTDINQANETLTGKTAQEIVEWAIAQGSKPVVTTNFGPHEAVILHMATQVKPDIQVIWIDSGYNTRETYKVAQQLIEELKLNIDVFTPKISAARQDASLGGIPAVDSPTHAEFTENFKLEPFTRAMKEIAPDVWLTAVRAEQTEFRAGMQVVETGPNGVTKVAPLLSWTTQKMDEYLKEHGLPNVAKYFDPTKALANRECGLHTKL
;
A
#
# COMPACT_ATOMS: atom_id res chain seq x y z
N GLY A 1 -4.24 -47.25 -11.12
CA GLY A 1 -4.87 -46.33 -10.24
C GLY A 1 -4.45 -44.92 -10.60
N VAL A 2 -5.34 -44.13 -11.19
CA VAL A 2 -5.12 -42.74 -11.54
C VAL A 2 -5.27 -41.92 -10.24
N ILE A 3 -4.18 -41.34 -9.75
CA ILE A 3 -4.22 -40.41 -8.62
C ILE A 3 -4.83 -39.11 -9.12
N ASN A 4 -6.00 -38.80 -8.59
CA ASN A 4 -6.79 -37.64 -8.91
C ASN A 4 -6.10 -36.39 -8.32
N CYS A 5 -5.44 -35.59 -9.16
CA CYS A 5 -4.75 -34.33 -8.79
C CYS A 5 -5.70 -33.16 -8.49
N ASN A 6 -6.95 -33.41 -8.11
CA ASN A 6 -7.98 -32.38 -7.94
C ASN A 6 -8.33 -32.03 -6.47
N GLN A 7 -7.39 -32.15 -5.55
CA GLN A 7 -7.64 -31.73 -4.17
C GLN A 7 -6.45 -31.02 -3.57
N LEU A 8 -6.16 -29.80 -3.99
CA LEU A 8 -5.35 -28.87 -3.19
C LEU A 8 -5.48 -27.43 -3.71
N SER A 9 -6.68 -26.99 -4.11
CA SER A 9 -7.01 -25.59 -4.02
C SER A 9 -7.78 -25.38 -2.71
N MET A 10 -7.07 -25.37 -1.61
CA MET A 10 -7.64 -24.80 -0.39
C MET A 10 -7.90 -23.32 -0.68
N ASN A 11 -9.17 -22.99 -0.91
CA ASN A 11 -9.64 -21.59 -0.86
C ASN A 11 -9.22 -21.06 0.50
N LYS A 12 -8.14 -20.28 0.54
CA LYS A 12 -7.77 -19.51 1.72
C LYS A 12 -8.87 -18.46 1.88
N GLN A 13 -9.81 -18.72 2.79
CA GLN A 13 -10.87 -17.79 3.11
C GLN A 13 -10.27 -16.57 3.83
N ALA A 14 -10.89 -15.39 3.62
CA ALA A 14 -10.58 -14.20 4.41
C ALA A 14 -10.67 -14.52 5.92
N LEU A 15 -9.72 -13.99 6.71
CA LEU A 15 -9.69 -14.17 8.14
C LEU A 15 -10.94 -13.55 8.79
N ASN A 16 -11.60 -14.27 9.70
CA ASN A 16 -12.68 -13.72 10.50
C ASN A 16 -12.15 -12.87 11.67
N MET A 17 -13.02 -12.20 12.42
CA MET A 17 -12.63 -11.32 13.54
C MET A 17 -11.82 -12.07 14.62
N THR A 18 -12.16 -13.31 14.94
CA THR A 18 -11.42 -14.13 15.89
C THR A 18 -10.02 -14.45 15.40
N ASP A 19 -9.87 -14.78 14.12
CA ASP A 19 -8.57 -15.04 13.50
C ASP A 19 -7.72 -13.76 13.44
N ILE A 20 -8.33 -12.61 13.18
CA ILE A 20 -7.66 -11.29 13.20
C ILE A 20 -7.09 -11.00 14.59
N ASN A 21 -7.88 -11.18 15.65
CA ASN A 21 -7.43 -10.96 17.03
C ASN A 21 -6.30 -11.93 17.41
N GLN A 22 -6.41 -13.18 17.04
CA GLN A 22 -5.38 -14.19 17.28
C GLN A 22 -4.10 -13.87 16.50
N ALA A 23 -4.21 -13.41 15.27
CA ALA A 23 -3.07 -12.98 14.46
C ALA A 23 -2.32 -11.83 15.12
N ASN A 24 -3.02 -10.80 15.60
CA ASN A 24 -2.41 -9.68 16.30
C ASN A 24 -1.70 -10.11 17.58
N GLU A 25 -2.27 -11.03 18.35
CA GLU A 25 -1.61 -11.60 19.53
C GLU A 25 -0.35 -12.37 19.14
N THR A 26 -0.42 -13.21 18.12
CA THR A 26 0.70 -14.03 17.63
C THR A 26 1.86 -13.16 17.14
N LEU A 27 1.56 -12.03 16.49
CA LEU A 27 2.55 -11.12 15.93
C LEU A 27 3.13 -10.13 16.94
N THR A 28 2.60 -10.07 18.15
CA THR A 28 3.13 -9.19 19.20
C THR A 28 4.61 -9.54 19.46
N GLY A 29 5.48 -8.53 19.40
CA GLY A 29 6.93 -8.70 19.62
C GLY A 29 7.70 -9.29 18.43
N LYS A 30 7.03 -9.60 17.33
CA LYS A 30 7.70 -10.04 16.10
C LYS A 30 8.35 -8.87 15.37
N THR A 31 9.45 -9.17 14.67
CA THR A 31 10.10 -8.18 13.80
C THR A 31 9.24 -7.87 12.58
N ALA A 32 9.47 -6.72 11.95
CA ALA A 32 8.78 -6.38 10.71
C ALA A 32 8.99 -7.44 9.63
N GLN A 33 10.21 -7.96 9.50
CA GLN A 33 10.52 -9.02 8.54
C GLN A 33 9.71 -10.30 8.82
N GLU A 34 9.61 -10.72 10.08
CA GLU A 34 8.80 -11.87 10.48
C GLU A 34 7.31 -11.63 10.20
N ILE A 35 6.82 -10.41 10.38
CA ILE A 35 5.43 -10.05 10.04
C ILE A 35 5.20 -10.12 8.54
N VAL A 36 6.13 -9.65 7.72
CA VAL A 36 6.06 -9.78 6.25
C VAL A 36 6.01 -11.24 5.83
N GLU A 37 6.89 -12.07 6.38
CA GLU A 37 6.93 -13.52 6.12
C GLU A 37 5.59 -14.18 6.49
N TRP A 38 5.08 -13.87 7.67
CA TRP A 38 3.77 -14.36 8.11
C TRP A 38 2.66 -13.95 7.14
N ALA A 39 2.60 -12.67 6.79
CA ALA A 39 1.56 -12.13 5.92
C ALA A 39 1.55 -12.81 4.54
N ILE A 40 2.71 -12.92 3.91
CA ILE A 40 2.83 -13.57 2.60
C ILE A 40 2.41 -15.04 2.65
N ALA A 41 2.69 -15.72 3.76
CA ALA A 41 2.29 -17.12 3.96
C ALA A 41 0.77 -17.29 4.15
N GLN A 42 0.04 -16.24 4.53
CA GLN A 42 -1.42 -16.32 4.78
C GLN A 42 -2.24 -16.42 3.51
N GLY A 43 -1.75 -15.92 2.40
CA GLY A 43 -2.52 -15.81 1.18
C GLY A 43 -1.91 -16.53 -0.02
N SER A 44 -2.72 -16.73 -1.05
CA SER A 44 -2.28 -17.21 -2.36
C SER A 44 -1.98 -16.07 -3.33
N LYS A 45 -2.49 -14.88 -3.04
CA LYS A 45 -2.36 -13.68 -3.87
C LYS A 45 -2.02 -12.44 -3.03
N PRO A 46 -0.84 -12.43 -2.38
CA PRO A 46 -0.39 -11.29 -1.63
C PRO A 46 0.02 -10.16 -2.57
N VAL A 47 -0.27 -8.94 -2.16
CA VAL A 47 0.17 -7.72 -2.85
C VAL A 47 0.78 -6.73 -1.85
N VAL A 48 1.61 -5.84 -2.36
CA VAL A 48 2.03 -4.65 -1.65
C VAL A 48 1.64 -3.42 -2.45
N THR A 49 1.06 -2.43 -1.81
CA THR A 49 0.74 -1.15 -2.45
C THR A 49 1.81 -0.12 -2.13
N THR A 50 2.05 0.80 -3.05
CA THR A 50 2.99 1.89 -2.86
C THR A 50 2.51 3.16 -3.56
N ASN A 51 2.86 4.31 -3.00
CA ASN A 51 2.77 5.60 -3.65
C ASN A 51 4.16 6.16 -4.03
N PHE A 52 5.22 5.40 -3.76
CA PHE A 52 6.62 5.83 -3.88
C PHE A 52 6.95 7.11 -3.12
N GLY A 53 6.22 7.40 -2.06
CA GLY A 53 6.53 8.48 -1.14
C GLY A 53 7.74 8.17 -0.25
N PRO A 54 8.01 9.05 0.74
CA PRO A 54 9.12 8.85 1.67
C PRO A 54 9.04 7.50 2.36
N HIS A 55 10.20 6.82 2.46
CA HIS A 55 10.38 5.54 3.15
C HIS A 55 9.70 4.32 2.51
N GLU A 56 9.00 4.47 1.40
CA GLU A 56 8.29 3.35 0.75
C GLU A 56 9.24 2.24 0.28
N ALA A 57 10.51 2.55 0.03
CA ALA A 57 11.50 1.55 -0.34
C ALA A 57 11.69 0.47 0.74
N VAL A 58 11.40 0.77 2.01
CA VAL A 58 11.53 -0.19 3.12
C VAL A 58 10.60 -1.38 2.91
N ILE A 59 9.30 -1.14 2.77
CA ILE A 59 8.32 -2.24 2.59
C ILE A 59 8.56 -2.99 1.28
N LEU A 60 8.90 -2.28 0.21
CA LEU A 60 9.18 -2.89 -1.08
C LEU A 60 10.41 -3.81 -1.01
N HIS A 61 11.46 -3.39 -0.34
CA HIS A 61 12.66 -4.22 -0.12
C HIS A 61 12.33 -5.44 0.73
N MET A 62 11.68 -5.25 1.89
CA MET A 62 11.32 -6.36 2.78
C MET A 62 10.44 -7.40 2.08
N ALA A 63 9.40 -6.96 1.38
CA ALA A 63 8.47 -7.87 0.70
C ALA A 63 9.17 -8.65 -0.42
N THR A 64 10.02 -8.02 -1.21
CA THR A 64 10.75 -8.69 -2.29
C THR A 64 11.87 -9.59 -1.80
N GLN A 65 12.40 -9.40 -0.60
CA GLN A 65 13.31 -10.36 0.03
C GLN A 65 12.60 -11.69 0.34
N VAL A 66 11.34 -11.65 0.71
CA VAL A 66 10.53 -12.85 1.01
C VAL A 66 9.97 -13.46 -0.25
N LYS A 67 9.40 -12.65 -1.13
CA LYS A 67 8.79 -13.06 -2.39
C LYS A 67 9.23 -12.11 -3.50
N PRO A 68 10.31 -12.45 -4.23
CA PRO A 68 10.90 -11.57 -5.25
C PRO A 68 9.92 -11.11 -6.32
N ASP A 69 8.93 -11.91 -6.67
CA ASP A 69 7.89 -11.62 -7.66
C ASP A 69 6.57 -11.15 -7.07
N ILE A 70 6.57 -10.74 -5.79
CA ILE A 70 5.33 -10.24 -5.18
C ILE A 70 4.74 -9.11 -6.03
N GLN A 71 3.43 -9.17 -6.25
CA GLN A 71 2.75 -8.15 -7.03
C GLN A 71 2.74 -6.82 -6.28
N VAL A 72 3.20 -5.77 -6.94
CA VAL A 72 3.21 -4.40 -6.44
C VAL A 72 2.15 -3.60 -7.18
N ILE A 73 1.32 -2.89 -6.44
CA ILE A 73 0.28 -2.01 -7.00
C ILE A 73 0.69 -0.57 -6.73
N TRP A 74 0.83 0.21 -7.79
CA TRP A 74 1.06 1.65 -7.70
C TRP A 74 -0.14 2.41 -8.24
N ILE A 75 -0.76 3.20 -7.38
CA ILE A 75 -1.78 4.17 -7.80
C ILE A 75 -1.05 5.48 -8.09
N ASP A 76 -0.81 5.73 -9.37
CA ASP A 76 -0.16 6.96 -9.83
C ASP A 76 -1.23 7.99 -10.19
N SER A 77 -1.34 9.04 -9.37
CA SER A 77 -2.30 10.13 -9.60
C SER A 77 -2.01 10.95 -10.86
N GLY A 78 -0.79 10.86 -11.40
CA GLY A 78 -0.31 11.74 -12.46
C GLY A 78 0.22 13.09 -11.96
N TYR A 79 0.12 13.36 -10.65
CA TYR A 79 0.58 14.60 -10.01
C TYR A 79 1.86 14.44 -9.19
N ASN A 80 2.55 13.30 -9.30
CA ASN A 80 3.82 13.11 -8.60
C ASN A 80 4.88 14.09 -9.08
N THR A 81 5.78 14.46 -8.17
CA THR A 81 6.95 15.28 -8.53
C THR A 81 7.92 14.49 -9.40
N ARG A 82 8.77 15.22 -10.11
CA ARG A 82 9.86 14.61 -10.90
C ARG A 82 10.75 13.71 -10.05
N GLU A 83 11.10 14.13 -8.83
CA GLU A 83 11.89 13.32 -7.89
C GLU A 83 11.22 11.99 -7.59
N THR A 84 9.93 12.00 -7.27
CA THR A 84 9.17 10.77 -6.99
C THR A 84 9.19 9.81 -8.16
N TYR A 85 8.96 10.29 -9.39
CA TYR A 85 9.02 9.45 -10.58
C TYR A 85 10.40 8.86 -10.82
N LYS A 86 11.46 9.62 -10.58
CA LYS A 86 12.85 9.13 -10.73
C LYS A 86 13.18 8.03 -9.72
N VAL A 87 12.83 8.24 -8.45
CA VAL A 87 13.05 7.23 -7.41
C VAL A 87 12.19 6.00 -7.64
N ALA A 88 10.94 6.17 -8.07
CA ALA A 88 10.07 5.07 -8.43
C ALA A 88 10.72 4.19 -9.53
N GLN A 89 11.19 4.81 -10.60
CA GLN A 89 11.83 4.10 -11.69
C GLN A 89 13.10 3.37 -11.24
N GLN A 90 13.91 4.02 -10.41
CA GLN A 90 15.10 3.39 -9.84
C GLN A 90 14.75 2.16 -9.01
N LEU A 91 13.76 2.24 -8.12
CA LEU A 91 13.32 1.10 -7.31
C LEU A 91 12.72 -0.03 -8.15
N ILE A 92 11.93 0.30 -9.17
CA ILE A 92 11.36 -0.68 -10.11
C ILE A 92 12.49 -1.50 -10.76
N GLU A 93 13.54 -0.83 -11.21
CA GLU A 93 14.68 -1.47 -11.87
C GLU A 93 15.56 -2.24 -10.89
N GLU A 94 15.96 -1.63 -9.78
CA GLU A 94 16.89 -2.25 -8.81
C GLU A 94 16.26 -3.46 -8.09
N LEU A 95 15.00 -3.35 -7.69
CA LEU A 95 14.28 -4.43 -7.01
C LEU A 95 13.58 -5.39 -7.98
N LYS A 96 13.63 -5.11 -9.29
CA LYS A 96 12.94 -5.89 -10.34
C LYS A 96 11.47 -6.12 -9.99
N LEU A 97 10.77 -5.03 -9.65
CA LEU A 97 9.40 -5.10 -9.15
C LEU A 97 8.44 -5.67 -10.21
N ASN A 98 7.63 -6.62 -9.77
CA ASN A 98 6.45 -7.07 -10.52
C ASN A 98 5.32 -6.08 -10.29
N ILE A 99 5.33 -4.96 -11.02
CA ILE A 99 4.51 -3.80 -10.75
C ILE A 99 3.39 -3.63 -11.77
N ASP A 100 2.20 -3.32 -11.25
CA ASP A 100 1.05 -2.86 -12.01
C ASP A 100 0.73 -1.42 -11.61
N VAL A 101 0.66 -0.54 -12.59
CA VAL A 101 0.36 0.88 -12.40
C VAL A 101 -1.08 1.15 -12.77
N PHE A 102 -1.83 1.71 -11.83
CA PHE A 102 -3.22 2.15 -12.05
C PHE A 102 -3.27 3.66 -12.01
N THR A 103 -3.84 4.25 -13.04
CA THR A 103 -3.95 5.69 -13.20
C THR A 103 -5.41 6.12 -13.24
N PRO A 104 -5.72 7.38 -12.89
CA PRO A 104 -7.04 7.94 -13.10
C PRO A 104 -7.47 7.83 -14.58
N LYS A 105 -8.76 7.70 -14.81
CA LYS A 105 -9.33 7.74 -16.17
C LYS A 105 -9.23 9.12 -16.81
N ILE A 106 -9.03 10.16 -15.99
CA ILE A 106 -8.77 11.53 -16.42
C ILE A 106 -7.30 11.82 -16.15
N SER A 107 -6.55 12.27 -17.16
CA SER A 107 -5.15 12.65 -16.94
C SER A 107 -5.04 13.94 -16.12
N ALA A 108 -3.91 14.08 -15.40
CA ALA A 108 -3.60 15.32 -14.70
C ALA A 108 -3.59 16.53 -15.65
N ALA A 109 -3.03 16.37 -16.85
CA ALA A 109 -3.02 17.42 -17.86
C ALA A 109 -4.42 17.86 -18.28
N ARG A 110 -5.34 16.90 -18.46
CA ARG A 110 -6.73 17.22 -18.79
C ARG A 110 -7.46 17.88 -17.62
N GLN A 111 -7.24 17.41 -16.41
CA GLN A 111 -7.80 18.02 -15.20
C GLN A 111 -7.36 19.47 -15.07
N ASP A 112 -6.07 19.76 -15.25
CA ASP A 112 -5.54 21.11 -15.15
C ASP A 112 -6.02 22.03 -16.27
N ALA A 113 -6.09 21.53 -17.49
CA ALA A 113 -6.47 22.35 -18.64
C ALA A 113 -7.98 22.62 -18.74
N SER A 114 -8.83 21.67 -18.32
CA SER A 114 -10.25 21.68 -18.68
C SER A 114 -11.21 21.55 -17.51
N LEU A 115 -10.76 21.12 -16.34
CA LEU A 115 -11.64 20.78 -15.20
C LEU A 115 -11.26 21.53 -13.92
N GLY A 116 -10.52 22.62 -14.03
CA GLY A 116 -10.20 23.50 -12.90
C GLY A 116 -9.00 23.11 -12.04
N GLY A 117 -8.23 22.13 -12.44
CA GLY A 117 -7.04 21.69 -11.71
C GLY A 117 -7.35 20.99 -10.38
N ILE A 118 -6.43 21.12 -9.43
CA ILE A 118 -6.57 20.53 -8.09
C ILE A 118 -7.48 21.45 -7.25
N PRO A 119 -8.66 20.96 -6.79
CA PRO A 119 -9.55 21.81 -5.98
C PRO A 119 -9.03 21.97 -4.56
N ALA A 120 -9.38 23.08 -3.91
CA ALA A 120 -9.15 23.26 -2.49
C ALA A 120 -9.93 22.22 -1.67
N VAL A 121 -9.45 21.88 -0.46
CA VAL A 121 -10.05 20.86 0.41
C VAL A 121 -11.50 21.19 0.78
N ASP A 122 -11.81 22.46 0.95
CA ASP A 122 -13.14 22.95 1.27
C ASP A 122 -14.03 23.20 0.05
N SER A 123 -13.51 22.95 -1.15
CA SER A 123 -14.27 23.09 -2.39
C SER A 123 -15.34 21.98 -2.49
N PRO A 124 -16.53 22.29 -3.02
CA PRO A 124 -17.58 21.30 -3.30
C PRO A 124 -17.11 20.16 -4.25
N THR A 125 -16.11 20.41 -5.09
CA THR A 125 -15.59 19.45 -6.07
C THR A 125 -14.44 18.58 -5.53
N HIS A 126 -13.99 18.81 -4.31
CA HIS A 126 -12.84 18.08 -3.74
C HIS A 126 -13.13 16.57 -3.60
N ALA A 127 -14.31 16.19 -3.15
CA ALA A 127 -14.68 14.79 -2.98
C ALA A 127 -14.65 14.03 -4.32
N GLU A 128 -15.18 14.63 -5.39
CA GLU A 128 -15.15 14.06 -6.74
C GLU A 128 -13.73 13.95 -7.28
N PHE A 129 -12.90 14.97 -7.03
CA PHE A 129 -11.47 14.93 -7.39
C PHE A 129 -10.75 13.78 -6.68
N THR A 130 -10.95 13.61 -5.38
CA THR A 130 -10.38 12.51 -4.60
C THR A 130 -10.84 11.16 -5.13
N GLU A 131 -12.12 11.00 -5.45
CA GLU A 131 -12.66 9.79 -6.07
C GLU A 131 -11.94 9.48 -7.38
N ASN A 132 -11.86 10.46 -8.28
CA ASN A 132 -11.28 10.26 -9.61
C ASN A 132 -9.76 9.99 -9.58
N PHE A 133 -9.03 10.64 -8.69
CA PHE A 133 -7.57 10.62 -8.70
C PHE A 133 -6.96 9.65 -7.69
N LYS A 134 -7.75 9.06 -6.82
CA LYS A 134 -7.24 8.13 -5.81
C LYS A 134 -8.14 6.93 -5.57
N LEU A 135 -9.39 7.16 -5.19
CA LEU A 135 -10.26 6.07 -4.71
C LEU A 135 -10.69 5.14 -5.84
N GLU A 136 -11.12 5.68 -6.97
CA GLU A 136 -11.54 4.87 -8.13
C GLU A 136 -10.39 4.00 -8.67
N PRO A 137 -9.20 4.53 -8.99
CA PRO A 137 -8.13 3.67 -9.46
C PRO A 137 -7.69 2.62 -8.43
N PHE A 138 -7.73 2.93 -7.14
CA PHE A 138 -7.46 1.95 -6.09
C PHE A 138 -8.53 0.85 -6.06
N THR A 139 -9.80 1.23 -6.08
CA THR A 139 -10.92 0.27 -6.09
C THR A 139 -10.86 -0.63 -7.32
N ARG A 140 -10.56 -0.07 -8.47
CA ARG A 140 -10.39 -0.81 -9.72
C ARG A 140 -9.23 -1.79 -9.64
N ALA A 141 -8.09 -1.38 -9.09
CA ALA A 141 -6.94 -2.26 -8.88
C ALA A 141 -7.29 -3.44 -7.97
N MET A 142 -7.92 -3.17 -6.84
CA MET A 142 -8.30 -4.21 -5.88
C MET A 142 -9.35 -5.17 -6.46
N LYS A 143 -10.25 -4.68 -7.29
CA LYS A 143 -11.25 -5.51 -7.97
C LYS A 143 -10.64 -6.39 -9.06
N GLU A 144 -9.76 -5.83 -9.90
CA GLU A 144 -9.13 -6.57 -10.99
C GLU A 144 -8.14 -7.60 -10.49
N ILE A 145 -7.33 -7.24 -9.51
CA ILE A 145 -6.29 -8.11 -8.96
C ILE A 145 -6.87 -9.08 -7.93
N ALA A 146 -7.87 -8.66 -7.18
CA ALA A 146 -8.53 -9.45 -6.13
C ALA A 146 -7.52 -10.11 -5.17
N PRO A 147 -6.64 -9.34 -4.51
CA PRO A 147 -5.69 -9.89 -3.56
C PRO A 147 -6.38 -10.45 -2.33
N ASP A 148 -5.80 -11.45 -1.69
CA ASP A 148 -6.24 -11.98 -0.40
C ASP A 148 -5.44 -11.42 0.79
N VAL A 149 -4.23 -10.94 0.54
CA VAL A 149 -3.38 -10.25 1.51
C VAL A 149 -2.87 -8.94 0.93
N TRP A 150 -2.96 -7.87 1.72
CA TRP A 150 -2.51 -6.54 1.34
C TRP A 150 -1.52 -5.99 2.36
N LEU A 151 -0.24 -5.92 1.96
CA LEU A 151 0.82 -5.28 2.73
C LEU A 151 0.82 -3.78 2.50
N THR A 152 0.83 -2.99 3.57
CA THR A 152 0.89 -1.53 3.53
C THR A 152 2.08 -1.02 4.32
N ALA A 153 2.53 0.19 4.00
CA ALA A 153 3.63 0.88 4.69
C ALA A 153 3.15 1.88 5.74
N VAL A 154 1.88 1.82 6.16
CA VAL A 154 1.35 2.74 7.17
C VAL A 154 2.06 2.58 8.51
N ARG A 155 2.26 3.69 9.23
CA ARG A 155 2.92 3.73 10.52
C ARG A 155 2.08 4.52 11.53
N ALA A 156 2.02 4.05 12.77
CA ALA A 156 1.27 4.68 13.85
C ALA A 156 1.70 6.13 14.13
N GLU A 157 2.99 6.43 13.98
CA GLU A 157 3.59 7.74 14.19
C GLU A 157 3.06 8.82 13.24
N GLN A 158 2.51 8.45 12.08
CA GLN A 158 2.16 9.40 11.02
C GLN A 158 0.92 10.24 11.31
N THR A 159 -0.11 9.65 11.94
CA THR A 159 -1.34 10.35 12.31
C THR A 159 -1.96 9.73 13.56
N GLU A 160 -2.84 10.48 14.26
CA GLU A 160 -3.59 9.95 15.39
C GLU A 160 -4.51 8.79 14.98
N PHE A 161 -5.12 8.85 13.81
CA PHE A 161 -5.92 7.77 13.26
C PHE A 161 -5.09 6.48 13.14
N ARG A 162 -3.88 6.58 12.59
CA ARG A 162 -2.99 5.44 12.41
C ARG A 162 -2.44 4.90 13.73
N ALA A 163 -2.31 5.74 14.76
CA ALA A 163 -1.91 5.32 16.09
C ALA A 163 -2.90 4.32 16.73
N GLY A 164 -4.18 4.36 16.34
CA GLY A 164 -5.21 3.42 16.78
C GLY A 164 -5.33 2.15 15.94
N MET A 165 -4.54 1.99 14.89
CA MET A 165 -4.59 0.82 14.02
C MET A 165 -3.89 -0.39 14.63
N GLN A 166 -4.34 -1.59 14.24
CA GLN A 166 -3.67 -2.84 14.53
C GLN A 166 -2.80 -3.28 13.35
N VAL A 167 -1.83 -4.14 13.61
CA VAL A 167 -0.94 -4.70 12.57
C VAL A 167 -1.77 -5.45 11.53
N VAL A 168 -2.71 -6.27 11.97
CA VAL A 168 -3.61 -7.03 11.09
C VAL A 168 -5.03 -6.49 11.23
N GLU A 169 -5.63 -6.14 10.11
CA GLU A 169 -7.01 -5.66 10.02
C GLU A 169 -7.70 -6.26 8.79
N THR A 170 -9.03 -6.25 8.81
CA THR A 170 -9.80 -6.55 7.59
C THR A 170 -9.89 -5.29 6.74
N GLY A 171 -9.47 -5.42 5.49
CA GLY A 171 -9.56 -4.35 4.49
C GLY A 171 -10.77 -4.50 3.56
N PRO A 172 -10.85 -3.67 2.50
CA PRO A 172 -11.91 -3.73 1.51
C PRO A 172 -12.04 -5.12 0.89
N ASN A 173 -13.29 -5.55 0.63
CA ASN A 173 -13.61 -6.85 0.04
C ASN A 173 -13.08 -8.06 0.85
N GLY A 174 -12.92 -7.89 2.15
CA GLY A 174 -12.46 -8.95 3.04
C GLY A 174 -10.96 -9.25 2.96
N VAL A 175 -10.16 -8.43 2.28
CA VAL A 175 -8.71 -8.62 2.20
C VAL A 175 -8.08 -8.54 3.60
N THR A 176 -7.12 -9.40 3.87
CA THR A 176 -6.32 -9.30 5.09
C THR A 176 -5.26 -8.22 4.91
N LYS A 177 -5.46 -7.09 5.58
CA LYS A 177 -4.56 -5.93 5.54
C LYS A 177 -3.52 -6.06 6.65
N VAL A 178 -2.25 -5.95 6.29
CA VAL A 178 -1.13 -6.09 7.23
C VAL A 178 -0.20 -4.90 7.12
N ALA A 179 0.12 -4.30 8.27
CA ALA A 179 1.02 -3.16 8.40
C ALA A 179 2.28 -3.55 9.19
N PRO A 180 3.29 -4.14 8.54
CA PRO A 180 4.47 -4.65 9.24
C PRO A 180 5.32 -3.57 9.91
N LEU A 181 5.23 -2.35 9.41
CA LEU A 181 6.03 -1.21 9.88
C LEU A 181 5.25 -0.31 10.84
N LEU A 182 4.08 -0.73 11.32
CA LEU A 182 3.15 0.10 12.09
C LEU A 182 3.82 0.80 13.29
N SER A 183 4.70 0.09 14.00
CA SER A 183 5.39 0.62 15.18
C SER A 183 6.74 1.30 14.87
N TRP A 184 7.13 1.36 13.61
CA TRP A 184 8.44 1.92 13.24
C TRP A 184 8.44 3.45 13.28
N THR A 185 9.50 4.01 13.86
CA THR A 185 9.76 5.44 13.84
C THR A 185 10.40 5.86 12.52
N THR A 186 10.34 7.15 12.21
CA THR A 186 11.05 7.72 11.06
C THR A 186 12.55 7.44 11.12
N GLN A 187 13.16 7.53 12.32
CA GLN A 187 14.57 7.21 12.51
C GLN A 187 14.87 5.76 12.10
N LYS A 188 14.05 4.81 12.51
CA LYS A 188 14.23 3.40 12.17
C LYS A 188 14.08 3.15 10.66
N MET A 189 13.16 3.85 10.00
CA MET A 189 13.02 3.82 8.55
C MET A 189 14.29 4.33 7.86
N ASP A 190 14.82 5.47 8.30
CA ASP A 190 16.04 6.07 7.74
C ASP A 190 17.27 5.16 7.92
N GLU A 191 17.41 4.53 9.08
CA GLU A 191 18.47 3.57 9.36
C GLU A 191 18.41 2.36 8.42
N TYR A 192 17.22 1.84 8.16
CA TYR A 192 17.02 0.73 7.23
C TYR A 192 17.40 1.11 5.79
N LEU A 193 16.98 2.28 5.33
CA LEU A 193 17.32 2.77 3.99
C LEU A 193 18.84 2.91 3.83
N LYS A 194 19.50 3.44 4.84
CA LYS A 194 20.97 3.61 4.85
C LYS A 194 21.69 2.26 4.86
N GLU A 195 21.26 1.35 5.72
CA GLU A 195 21.85 0.01 5.83
C GLU A 195 21.78 -0.76 4.51
N HIS A 196 20.67 -0.66 3.80
CA HIS A 196 20.45 -1.40 2.56
C HIS A 196 20.74 -0.59 1.29
N GLY A 197 21.26 0.64 1.43
CA GLY A 197 21.60 1.49 0.28
C GLY A 197 20.43 1.84 -0.63
N LEU A 198 19.25 2.02 -0.05
CA LEU A 198 18.02 2.26 -0.80
C LEU A 198 17.78 3.77 -1.03
N PRO A 199 17.26 4.14 -2.20
CA PRO A 199 16.91 5.54 -2.46
C PRO A 199 15.67 5.96 -1.69
N ASN A 200 15.54 7.27 -1.46
CA ASN A 200 14.40 7.88 -0.79
C ASN A 200 14.00 9.18 -1.47
N VAL A 201 12.75 9.59 -1.30
CA VAL A 201 12.28 10.92 -1.65
C VAL A 201 12.15 11.77 -0.39
N ALA A 202 12.57 13.04 -0.45
CA ALA A 202 12.49 13.93 0.70
C ALA A 202 11.05 14.40 0.96
N LYS A 203 10.27 14.60 -0.09
CA LYS A 203 8.90 15.13 -0.02
C LYS A 203 7.99 14.37 -0.99
N TYR A 204 6.76 14.18 -0.54
CA TYR A 204 5.70 13.59 -1.36
C TYR A 204 4.53 14.57 -1.47
N PHE A 205 4.05 14.76 -2.68
CA PHE A 205 2.87 15.57 -2.96
C PHE A 205 1.67 14.67 -3.24
N ASP A 206 0.65 14.74 -2.37
CA ASP A 206 -0.63 14.08 -2.58
C ASP A 206 -1.68 15.14 -2.94
N PRO A 207 -2.18 15.17 -4.19
CA PRO A 207 -3.14 16.19 -4.62
C PRO A 207 -4.49 16.09 -3.92
N THR A 208 -4.80 14.95 -3.28
CA THR A 208 -6.05 14.75 -2.54
C THR A 208 -5.96 15.19 -1.08
N LYS A 209 -4.76 15.55 -0.61
CA LYS A 209 -4.47 16.00 0.75
C LYS A 209 -3.88 17.41 0.72
N ALA A 210 -4.71 18.43 0.82
CA ALA A 210 -4.22 19.81 0.83
C ALA A 210 -3.60 20.22 2.18
N LEU A 211 -3.91 19.51 3.27
CA LEU A 211 -3.36 19.75 4.61
C LEU A 211 -2.54 18.55 5.08
N ALA A 212 -1.40 18.82 5.73
CA ALA A 212 -0.63 17.80 6.42
C ALA A 212 -1.49 17.07 7.46
N ASN A 213 -1.23 15.77 7.67
CA ASN A 213 -1.93 14.89 8.63
C ASN A 213 -3.35 14.47 8.28
N ARG A 214 -3.86 14.78 7.09
CA ARG A 214 -5.16 14.30 6.64
C ARG A 214 -5.04 12.87 6.09
N GLU A 215 -5.89 11.96 6.60
CA GLU A 215 -5.99 10.61 6.03
C GLU A 215 -6.67 10.63 4.67
N CYS A 216 -6.17 9.81 3.75
CA CYS A 216 -6.90 9.52 2.53
C CYS A 216 -7.94 8.42 2.77
N GLY A 217 -8.96 8.34 1.93
CA GLY A 217 -10.03 7.35 2.06
C GLY A 217 -9.59 5.88 2.00
N LEU A 218 -8.33 5.58 1.59
CA LEU A 218 -7.81 4.23 1.49
C LEU A 218 -7.65 3.54 2.84
N HIS A 219 -7.39 4.30 3.90
CA HIS A 219 -7.09 3.79 5.24
C HIS A 219 -8.18 4.11 6.27
N THR A 220 -9.16 4.93 5.92
CA THR A 220 -10.33 5.18 6.75
C THR A 220 -11.32 4.03 6.65
N LYS A 221 -12.00 3.73 7.75
CA LYS A 221 -13.15 2.81 7.70
C LYS A 221 -14.29 3.49 6.95
N LEU A 222 -14.81 2.83 5.94
CA LEU A 222 -16.07 3.18 5.31
C LEU A 222 -17.22 2.77 6.21
#